data_57fb4265b62586c7b4cd83018ec1d35a
#
_entry.id   57fb4265b62586c7b4cd83018ec1d35a
#
_cell.length_a   1.000
_cell.length_b   1.000
_cell.length_c   1.000
_cell.angle_alpha   90.00
_cell.angle_beta   90.00
_cell.angle_gamma   90.00
#
_symmetry.space_group_name_H-M   'P 1'
#
loop_
_entity.id
_entity.type
_entity.pdbx_description
1 polymer ?
#
loop_
_entity_poly.entity_id
_entity_poly.type
_entity_poly.pdbx_seq_one_letter_code
_entity_poly.pdbx_strand_id
1 'polypeptide(L)'
;MFRTGNSGWLAIAMIAATCLLTASVGWAQAQQRDTFQVNYFSNANNKEGIDETVRIINPGADAPTFPPSSLCAMIYVFDNEQELKECCGCLISTDGLAELSLDKNLVSNPFDGRSPTNGDIKIVSAAANDNFGGVPCDPTGGGIGSNGKYVLNIVPTVDLRSWGTHVQNDRKLTEDEYQTATLSTGELDSLQEECYGIVSVGSGAGICGEGVGNSSTVCN
;
A
#
# COMPACT_ATOMS: atom_id res chain seq x y z
N MET A 1 -60.35 2.85 -62.44
CA MET A 1 -59.44 4.02 -62.35
C MET A 1 -59.28 4.35 -60.87
N PHE A 2 -58.31 3.76 -60.18
CA PHE A 2 -57.95 4.12 -58.81
C PHE A 2 -56.45 4.06 -58.67
N ARG A 3 -55.88 5.18 -58.33
CA ARG A 3 -54.47 5.45 -58.10
C ARG A 3 -54.16 5.17 -56.64
N THR A 4 -53.36 4.18 -56.35
CA THR A 4 -52.83 3.94 -55.03
C THR A 4 -51.48 4.64 -54.86
N GLY A 5 -51.43 5.56 -53.91
CA GLY A 5 -50.26 6.35 -53.59
C GLY A 5 -49.21 5.61 -52.78
N ASN A 6 -47.96 5.82 -53.17
CA ASN A 6 -46.77 5.41 -52.45
C ASN A 6 -46.61 6.25 -51.15
N SER A 7 -46.81 5.64 -50.01
CA SER A 7 -46.49 6.27 -48.71
C SER A 7 -45.71 5.35 -47.75
N GLY A 8 -44.96 4.37 -48.30
CA GLY A 8 -44.28 3.38 -47.48
C GLY A 8 -42.78 3.57 -47.27
N TRP A 9 -42.17 4.59 -47.85
CA TRP A 9 -40.69 4.71 -47.84
C TRP A 9 -40.09 5.76 -46.91
N LEU A 10 -40.90 6.56 -46.24
CA LEU A 10 -40.39 7.58 -45.31
C LEU A 10 -40.31 7.15 -43.84
N ALA A 11 -40.87 5.98 -43.48
CA ALA A 11 -40.86 5.51 -42.12
C ALA A 11 -39.61 4.69 -41.73
N ILE A 12 -38.83 4.20 -42.69
CA ILE A 12 -37.66 3.35 -42.42
C ILE A 12 -36.37 4.17 -42.23
N ALA A 13 -36.35 5.39 -42.73
CA ALA A 13 -35.15 6.25 -42.61
C ALA A 13 -34.95 6.93 -41.23
N MET A 14 -35.98 7.00 -40.38
CA MET A 14 -35.87 7.63 -39.06
C MET A 14 -35.42 6.70 -37.92
N ILE A 15 -35.47 5.39 -38.13
CA ILE A 15 -35.04 4.42 -37.08
C ILE A 15 -33.54 4.17 -37.11
N ALA A 16 -32.88 4.41 -38.24
CA ALA A 16 -31.45 4.22 -38.38
C ALA A 16 -30.58 5.35 -37.78
N ALA A 17 -31.16 6.53 -37.56
CA ALA A 17 -30.43 7.70 -37.07
C ALA A 17 -30.37 7.82 -35.53
N THR A 18 -31.19 7.06 -34.80
CA THR A 18 -31.23 7.10 -33.34
C THR A 18 -30.32 6.06 -32.67
N CYS A 19 -29.75 5.11 -33.40
CA CYS A 19 -28.82 4.11 -32.84
C CYS A 19 -27.35 4.54 -32.83
N LEU A 20 -26.98 5.68 -33.36
CA LEU A 20 -25.56 6.11 -33.46
C LEU A 20 -25.13 7.12 -32.41
N LEU A 21 -25.99 7.47 -31.44
CA LEU A 21 -25.66 8.40 -30.37
C LEU A 21 -25.55 7.80 -28.96
N THR A 22 -25.56 6.49 -28.85
CA THR A 22 -25.00 5.86 -27.65
C THR A 22 -23.48 5.73 -27.80
N ALA A 23 -22.82 6.84 -28.13
CA ALA A 23 -21.38 6.95 -27.93
C ALA A 23 -21.13 6.66 -26.45
N SER A 24 -20.61 5.49 -26.19
CA SER A 24 -19.86 5.09 -25.03
C SER A 24 -19.41 6.31 -24.21
N VAL A 25 -20.19 6.64 -23.18
CA VAL A 25 -19.62 7.29 -22.01
C VAL A 25 -18.68 6.22 -21.48
N GLY A 26 -17.46 6.19 -22.01
CA GLY A 26 -16.37 5.49 -21.39
C GLY A 26 -16.31 6.08 -19.99
N TRP A 27 -16.78 5.31 -19.03
CA TRP A 27 -16.48 5.56 -17.65
C TRP A 27 -14.96 5.51 -17.61
N ALA A 28 -14.31 6.66 -17.66
CA ALA A 28 -12.97 6.76 -17.11
C ALA A 28 -13.16 6.27 -15.68
N GLN A 29 -12.86 5.00 -15.44
CA GLN A 29 -12.69 4.52 -14.09
C GLN A 29 -11.64 5.47 -13.53
N ALA A 30 -12.07 6.37 -12.67
CA ALA A 30 -11.15 7.12 -11.85
C ALA A 30 -10.26 6.04 -11.24
N GLN A 31 -9.00 6.02 -11.67
CA GLN A 31 -8.02 5.06 -11.20
C GLN A 31 -8.08 5.19 -9.69
N GLN A 32 -8.56 4.15 -9.04
CA GLN A 32 -8.76 4.17 -7.60
C GLN A 32 -7.37 4.37 -7.01
N ARG A 33 -7.15 5.53 -6.44
CA ARG A 33 -5.87 5.90 -5.89
C ARG A 33 -5.64 5.03 -4.65
N ASP A 34 -4.46 4.48 -4.56
CA ASP A 34 -4.22 3.33 -3.72
C ASP A 34 -3.80 3.76 -2.32
N THR A 35 -4.70 3.58 -1.35
CA THR A 35 -4.37 3.75 0.07
C THR A 35 -3.81 2.47 0.67
N PHE A 36 -4.04 1.31 0.06
CA PHE A 36 -3.67 0.01 0.58
C PHE A 36 -3.19 -0.90 -0.54
N GLN A 37 -2.01 -1.43 -0.37
CA GLN A 37 -1.33 -2.23 -1.36
C GLN A 37 -0.79 -3.51 -0.72
N VAL A 38 -0.84 -4.62 -1.45
CA VAL A 38 -0.42 -5.93 -0.97
C VAL A 38 0.44 -6.62 -2.02
N ASN A 39 1.52 -7.26 -1.60
CA ASN A 39 2.31 -8.18 -2.41
C ASN A 39 2.85 -9.31 -1.55
N TYR A 40 3.26 -10.40 -2.18
CA TYR A 40 3.90 -11.53 -1.50
C TYR A 40 5.43 -11.39 -1.55
N PHE A 41 6.10 -12.18 -0.73
CA PHE A 41 7.53 -12.48 -0.86
C PHE A 41 7.76 -13.99 -0.70
N SER A 42 8.84 -14.51 -1.25
CA SER A 42 8.98 -15.96 -1.35
C SER A 42 10.37 -16.52 -1.16
N ASN A 43 11.38 -15.74 -0.95
CA ASN A 43 12.75 -16.23 -0.84
C ASN A 43 13.57 -15.46 0.19
N ALA A 44 12.94 -14.91 1.21
CA ALA A 44 13.65 -14.24 2.28
C ALA A 44 14.62 -15.20 2.98
N ASN A 45 15.75 -14.70 3.41
CA ASN A 45 16.79 -15.45 4.12
C ASN A 45 17.28 -16.69 3.36
N ASN A 46 17.26 -16.65 2.02
CA ASN A 46 17.70 -17.76 1.21
C ASN A 46 19.21 -17.97 1.31
N LYS A 47 19.64 -19.23 1.18
CA LYS A 47 21.06 -19.61 1.29
C LYS A 47 21.95 -19.05 0.18
N GLU A 48 21.34 -18.52 -0.87
CA GLU A 48 22.04 -18.02 -2.04
C GLU A 48 22.40 -16.53 -1.93
N GLY A 49 21.86 -15.85 -0.89
CA GLY A 49 22.14 -14.45 -0.61
C GLY A 49 21.56 -13.48 -1.65
N ILE A 50 20.53 -13.92 -2.40
CA ILE A 50 19.79 -13.04 -3.31
C ILE A 50 18.66 -12.44 -2.52
N ASP A 51 18.71 -11.12 -2.33
CA ASP A 51 17.77 -10.38 -1.53
C ASP A 51 16.65 -9.80 -2.43
N GLU A 52 15.43 -9.97 -1.99
CA GLU A 52 14.28 -9.30 -2.61
C GLU A 52 14.19 -7.86 -2.08
N THR A 53 13.63 -6.97 -2.85
CA THR A 53 13.52 -5.55 -2.49
C THR A 53 12.12 -5.03 -2.65
N VAL A 54 11.75 -4.08 -1.80
CA VAL A 54 10.52 -3.30 -1.91
C VAL A 54 10.89 -1.86 -2.24
N ARG A 55 10.33 -1.33 -3.32
CA ARG A 55 10.49 0.06 -3.74
C ARG A 55 9.19 0.79 -3.57
N ILE A 56 9.24 1.96 -2.95
CA ILE A 56 8.07 2.77 -2.68
C ILE A 56 8.36 4.20 -3.14
N ILE A 57 7.50 4.73 -4.00
CA ILE A 57 7.61 6.09 -4.53
C ILE A 57 6.46 6.94 -4.01
N ASN A 58 6.78 8.16 -3.60
CA ASN A 58 5.80 9.23 -3.44
C ASN A 58 5.85 10.11 -4.71
N PRO A 59 4.86 10.02 -5.61
CA PRO A 59 4.86 10.80 -6.85
C PRO A 59 4.52 12.28 -6.66
N GLY A 60 4.22 12.72 -5.44
CA GLY A 60 4.00 14.13 -5.12
C GLY A 60 2.67 14.72 -5.56
N ALA A 61 1.72 13.89 -6.01
CA ALA A 61 0.57 14.40 -6.73
C ALA A 61 -0.44 15.18 -5.86
N ASP A 62 -0.78 14.71 -4.64
CA ASP A 62 -1.94 15.27 -3.93
C ASP A 62 -1.87 15.19 -2.39
N ALA A 63 -0.69 15.08 -1.77
CA ALA A 63 -0.62 14.99 -0.32
C ALA A 63 -1.11 16.29 0.37
N PRO A 64 -2.18 16.24 1.14
CA PRO A 64 -2.80 17.45 1.71
C PRO A 64 -2.12 17.99 2.97
N THR A 65 -1.00 17.44 3.41
CA THR A 65 -0.51 17.59 4.78
C THR A 65 0.96 17.99 4.89
N PHE A 66 1.37 18.34 6.10
CA PHE A 66 2.68 18.84 6.47
C PHE A 66 3.69 17.71 6.78
N PRO A 67 4.94 17.77 6.33
CA PRO A 67 5.40 18.74 5.33
C PRO A 67 4.66 18.55 4.01
N PRO A 68 4.42 19.62 3.24
CA PRO A 68 3.61 19.54 2.04
C PRO A 68 4.10 18.39 1.17
N SER A 69 3.19 17.47 0.83
CA SER A 69 3.41 16.36 -0.08
C SER A 69 4.25 15.17 0.45
N SER A 70 4.73 15.16 1.70
CA SER A 70 5.35 13.94 2.25
C SER A 70 4.29 12.95 2.71
N LEU A 71 4.53 11.66 2.43
CA LEU A 71 3.65 10.56 2.76
C LEU A 71 4.34 9.54 3.67
N CYS A 72 3.56 8.88 4.49
CA CYS A 72 4.01 7.74 5.27
C CYS A 72 3.65 6.44 4.55
N ALA A 73 4.62 5.57 4.38
CA ALA A 73 4.40 4.16 4.10
C ALA A 73 4.38 3.40 5.42
N MET A 74 3.20 2.92 5.83
CA MET A 74 3.06 2.03 6.97
C MET A 74 3.13 0.60 6.46
N ILE A 75 4.16 -0.15 6.87
CA ILE A 75 4.51 -1.44 6.31
C ILE A 75 4.31 -2.51 7.37
N TYR A 76 3.63 -3.59 7.01
CA TYR A 76 3.30 -4.72 7.86
C TYR A 76 3.70 -6.00 7.15
N VAL A 77 4.53 -6.81 7.78
CA VAL A 77 5.09 -8.05 7.21
C VAL A 77 4.53 -9.25 7.93
N PHE A 78 3.83 -10.09 7.20
CA PHE A 78 3.23 -11.32 7.70
C PHE A 78 3.96 -12.54 7.13
N ASP A 79 4.01 -13.60 7.90
CA ASP A 79 4.47 -14.89 7.40
C ASP A 79 3.32 -15.67 6.70
N ASN A 80 3.65 -16.86 6.21
CA ASN A 80 2.67 -17.72 5.55
C ASN A 80 1.62 -18.34 6.51
N GLU A 81 1.77 -18.17 7.82
CA GLU A 81 0.81 -18.57 8.85
C GLU A 81 -0.11 -17.39 9.25
N GLN A 82 0.08 -16.25 8.58
CA GLN A 82 -0.66 -15.00 8.81
C GLN A 82 -0.35 -14.36 10.18
N GLU A 83 0.82 -14.63 10.72
CA GLU A 83 1.31 -13.95 11.91
C GLU A 83 2.10 -12.70 11.51
N LEU A 84 1.79 -11.56 12.14
CA LEU A 84 2.59 -10.34 11.97
C LEU A 84 3.99 -10.54 12.56
N LYS A 85 5.01 -10.44 11.74
CA LYS A 85 6.41 -10.61 12.14
C LYS A 85 7.13 -9.30 12.40
N GLU A 86 6.91 -8.33 11.54
CA GLU A 86 7.48 -6.98 11.67
C GLU A 86 6.50 -5.93 11.20
N CYS A 87 6.63 -4.72 11.74
CA CYS A 87 5.94 -3.55 11.23
C CYS A 87 6.82 -2.32 11.37
N CYS A 88 6.71 -1.42 10.41
CA CYS A 88 7.52 -0.20 10.40
C CYS A 88 6.85 0.92 9.61
N GLY A 89 7.28 2.15 9.84
CA GLY A 89 6.79 3.33 9.14
C GLY A 89 7.92 4.14 8.54
N CYS A 90 7.73 4.57 7.29
CA CYS A 90 8.69 5.37 6.54
C CYS A 90 8.09 6.69 6.09
N LEU A 91 8.79 7.80 6.32
CA LEU A 91 8.45 9.08 5.71
C LEU A 91 9.12 9.19 4.33
N ILE A 92 8.31 9.36 3.30
CA ILE A 92 8.78 9.52 1.92
C ILE A 92 8.44 10.93 1.44
N SER A 93 9.48 11.72 1.18
CA SER A 93 9.31 13.09 0.68
C SER A 93 8.69 13.09 -0.72
N THR A 94 8.17 14.24 -1.13
CA THR A 94 7.72 14.46 -2.51
C THR A 94 8.79 14.05 -3.50
N ASP A 95 8.40 13.32 -4.54
CA ASP A 95 9.29 12.75 -5.55
C ASP A 95 10.39 11.82 -4.98
N GLY A 96 10.20 11.39 -3.73
CA GLY A 96 11.12 10.48 -3.04
C GLY A 96 10.89 9.03 -3.42
N LEU A 97 12.00 8.28 -3.42
CA LEU A 97 12.04 6.81 -3.56
C LEU A 97 12.62 6.23 -2.28
N ALA A 98 11.91 5.28 -1.67
CA ALA A 98 12.46 4.38 -0.67
C ALA A 98 12.74 3.02 -1.31
N GLU A 99 13.90 2.45 -1.01
CA GLU A 99 14.26 1.09 -1.39
C GLU A 99 14.62 0.30 -0.13
N LEU A 100 13.88 -0.76 0.14
CA LEU A 100 14.00 -1.59 1.33
C LEU A 100 14.43 -2.99 0.94
N SER A 101 15.49 -3.49 1.57
CA SER A 101 15.90 -4.88 1.52
C SER A 101 14.92 -5.73 2.31
N LEU A 102 14.45 -6.81 1.74
CA LEU A 102 13.60 -7.75 2.46
C LEU A 102 14.34 -8.33 3.65
N ASP A 103 15.54 -8.88 3.43
CA ASP A 103 16.31 -9.58 4.46
C ASP A 103 16.82 -8.64 5.56
N LYS A 104 17.21 -7.42 5.24
CA LYS A 104 17.84 -6.49 6.18
C LYS A 104 16.88 -5.54 6.87
N ASN A 105 15.81 -5.16 6.17
CA ASN A 105 14.90 -4.09 6.63
C ASN A 105 13.53 -4.62 7.06
N LEU A 106 13.05 -5.72 6.45
CA LEU A 106 11.65 -6.13 6.58
C LEU A 106 11.44 -7.46 7.29
N VAL A 107 12.48 -8.31 7.40
CA VAL A 107 12.40 -9.60 8.12
C VAL A 107 13.61 -9.85 9.01
N SER A 108 14.34 -8.82 9.38
CA SER A 108 15.60 -8.95 10.13
C SER A 108 15.40 -9.06 11.65
N ASN A 109 14.27 -8.59 12.16
CA ASN A 109 13.99 -8.56 13.59
C ASN A 109 12.55 -9.03 13.90
N PRO A 110 12.21 -10.28 13.53
CA PRO A 110 10.87 -10.79 13.69
C PRO A 110 10.52 -10.94 15.18
N PHE A 111 9.25 -10.73 15.49
CA PHE A 111 8.70 -10.77 16.85
C PHE A 111 9.10 -12.03 17.63
N ASP A 112 9.04 -13.20 17.03
CA ASP A 112 9.32 -14.50 17.67
C ASP A 112 10.76 -14.98 17.46
N GLY A 113 11.63 -14.15 16.86
CA GLY A 113 13.02 -14.50 16.52
C GLY A 113 13.15 -15.48 15.36
N ARG A 114 12.08 -15.74 14.61
CA ARG A 114 12.05 -16.60 13.44
C ARG A 114 11.82 -15.78 12.20
N SER A 115 12.87 -15.51 11.45
CA SER A 115 12.74 -14.80 10.18
C SER A 115 11.92 -15.63 9.20
N PRO A 116 10.80 -15.10 8.68
CA PRO A 116 10.00 -15.80 7.70
C PRO A 116 10.77 -15.93 6.39
N THR A 117 10.50 -16.99 5.64
CA THR A 117 11.08 -17.19 4.30
C THR A 117 10.11 -16.83 3.19
N ASN A 118 8.83 -16.75 3.51
CA ASN A 118 7.74 -16.39 2.62
C ASN A 118 6.58 -15.81 3.42
N GLY A 119 5.76 -15.01 2.75
CA GLY A 119 4.63 -14.35 3.37
C GLY A 119 4.08 -13.24 2.50
N ASP A 120 3.43 -12.26 3.12
CA ASP A 120 2.92 -11.08 2.45
C ASP A 120 3.34 -9.78 3.14
N ILE A 121 3.41 -8.73 2.35
CA ILE A 121 3.70 -7.38 2.79
C ILE A 121 2.49 -6.52 2.46
N LYS A 122 1.96 -5.87 3.48
CA LYS A 122 0.88 -4.91 3.36
C LYS A 122 1.41 -3.49 3.59
N ILE A 123 1.07 -2.57 2.69
CA ILE A 123 1.51 -1.17 2.77
C ILE A 123 0.27 -0.29 2.80
N VAL A 124 0.15 0.50 3.86
CA VAL A 124 -0.87 1.56 3.97
C VAL A 124 -0.19 2.89 3.71
N SER A 125 -0.66 3.60 2.69
CA SER A 125 -0.30 4.99 2.45
C SER A 125 -1.05 5.89 3.42
N ALA A 126 -0.35 6.76 4.12
CA ALA A 126 -0.94 7.65 5.11
C ALA A 126 -0.35 9.06 5.05
N ALA A 127 -1.12 10.03 5.50
CA ALA A 127 -0.61 11.37 5.70
C ALA A 127 0.43 11.39 6.82
N ALA A 128 1.53 12.12 6.60
CA ALA A 128 2.49 12.38 7.66
C ALA A 128 1.82 13.21 8.76
N ASN A 129 1.99 12.81 10.01
CA ASN A 129 1.39 13.48 11.15
C ASN A 129 2.45 13.83 12.19
N ASP A 130 2.70 15.13 12.39
CA ASP A 130 3.65 15.65 13.37
C ASP A 130 3.05 15.92 14.75
N ASN A 131 1.73 15.72 14.94
CA ASN A 131 1.02 16.07 16.16
C ASN A 131 1.17 15.07 17.31
N PHE A 132 1.82 13.92 17.11
CA PHE A 132 1.92 12.83 18.08
C PHE A 132 3.35 12.55 18.54
N GLY A 133 3.99 13.54 19.16
CA GLY A 133 5.23 13.28 19.90
C GLY A 133 6.49 13.08 19.05
N GLY A 134 6.48 13.49 17.80
CA GLY A 134 7.68 13.55 16.96
C GLY A 134 7.95 12.31 16.11
N VAL A 135 6.99 11.41 15.98
CA VAL A 135 7.07 10.25 15.07
C VAL A 135 6.10 10.44 13.92
N PRO A 136 6.57 10.92 12.76
CA PRO A 136 5.67 11.26 11.66
C PRO A 136 4.98 10.05 11.04
N CYS A 137 5.56 8.85 11.17
CA CYS A 137 5.08 7.62 10.54
C CYS A 137 5.08 6.46 11.54
N ASP A 138 4.15 6.49 12.49
CA ASP A 138 4.02 5.44 13.50
C ASP A 138 3.00 4.38 13.03
N PRO A 139 3.44 3.14 12.68
CA PRO A 139 2.56 2.10 12.19
C PRO A 139 1.62 1.53 13.27
N THR A 140 1.88 1.82 14.55
CA THR A 140 1.02 1.45 15.67
C THR A 140 -0.21 2.38 15.82
N GLY A 141 -0.27 3.44 15.04
CA GLY A 141 -1.33 4.44 15.14
C GLY A 141 -1.23 5.36 16.34
N GLY A 142 -0.08 5.42 17.03
CA GLY A 142 0.18 6.38 18.11
C GLY A 142 -0.17 5.92 19.53
N GLY A 143 -0.59 4.69 19.73
CA GLY A 143 -0.68 4.07 21.05
C GLY A 143 -2.01 4.18 21.78
N ILE A 144 -1.99 3.97 23.10
CA ILE A 144 -3.18 3.94 23.94
C ILE A 144 -3.52 5.36 24.42
N GLY A 145 -4.73 5.81 24.08
CA GLY A 145 -5.26 7.07 24.58
C GLY A 145 -5.43 7.07 26.10
N SER A 146 -5.64 8.24 26.68
CA SER A 146 -5.81 8.44 28.13
C SER A 146 -6.98 7.67 28.75
N ASN A 147 -7.87 7.15 27.92
CA ASN A 147 -9.03 6.32 28.32
C ASN A 147 -8.73 4.81 28.27
N GLY A 148 -7.49 4.40 28.03
CA GLY A 148 -7.09 3.00 27.90
C GLY A 148 -7.55 2.33 26.59
N LYS A 149 -8.07 3.09 25.63
CA LYS A 149 -8.43 2.61 24.32
C LYS A 149 -7.37 3.02 23.29
N TYR A 150 -7.21 2.17 22.29
CA TYR A 150 -6.41 2.46 21.12
C TYR A 150 -6.89 3.74 20.45
N VAL A 151 -5.98 4.62 20.12
CA VAL A 151 -6.27 5.82 19.35
C VAL A 151 -5.71 5.62 17.94
N LEU A 152 -6.62 5.46 17.00
CA LEU A 152 -6.29 5.35 15.59
C LEU A 152 -5.92 6.74 15.06
N ASN A 153 -4.65 6.94 14.78
CA ASN A 153 -4.15 8.24 14.32
C ASN A 153 -3.58 8.20 12.91
N ILE A 154 -3.55 7.03 12.28
CA ILE A 154 -3.22 6.94 10.86
C ILE A 154 -4.40 7.48 10.06
N VAL A 155 -4.14 8.48 9.24
CA VAL A 155 -5.09 8.99 8.25
C VAL A 155 -4.69 8.42 6.89
N PRO A 156 -5.36 7.33 6.44
CA PRO A 156 -5.08 6.75 5.15
C PRO A 156 -5.25 7.81 4.06
N THR A 157 -4.29 7.89 3.17
CA THR A 157 -4.31 8.79 2.02
C THR A 157 -3.84 8.06 0.78
N VAL A 158 -4.08 8.65 -0.37
CA VAL A 158 -3.72 8.08 -1.66
C VAL A 158 -2.30 8.51 -2.06
N ASP A 159 -1.77 7.87 -3.09
CA ASP A 159 -0.67 8.30 -3.95
C ASP A 159 0.67 7.57 -3.80
N LEU A 160 0.95 6.77 -2.77
CA LEU A 160 2.13 5.90 -2.82
C LEU A 160 1.99 4.85 -3.93
N ARG A 161 3.11 4.51 -4.54
CA ARG A 161 3.24 3.40 -5.49
C ARG A 161 4.35 2.49 -5.04
N SER A 162 4.13 1.18 -5.12
CA SER A 162 5.10 0.20 -4.63
C SER A 162 5.35 -0.91 -5.63
N TRP A 163 6.58 -1.39 -5.69
CA TRP A 163 7.02 -2.52 -6.48
C TRP A 163 7.81 -3.48 -5.61
N GLY A 164 7.67 -4.77 -5.89
CA GLY A 164 8.42 -5.84 -5.24
C GLY A 164 9.28 -6.59 -6.25
N THR A 165 10.50 -6.97 -5.86
CA THR A 165 11.29 -7.91 -6.64
C THR A 165 11.12 -9.31 -6.09
N HIS A 166 11.08 -10.31 -6.99
CA HIS A 166 10.92 -11.71 -6.65
C HIS A 166 12.02 -12.54 -7.30
N VAL A 167 12.61 -13.46 -6.53
CA VAL A 167 13.63 -14.39 -7.00
C VAL A 167 12.98 -15.51 -7.78
N GLN A 168 13.37 -15.68 -9.03
CA GLN A 168 12.92 -16.78 -9.88
C GLN A 168 13.85 -18.00 -9.78
N ASN A 169 13.37 -19.18 -10.25
CA ASN A 169 14.11 -20.45 -10.19
C ASN A 169 15.52 -20.42 -10.83
N ASP A 170 15.76 -19.49 -11.74
CA ASP A 170 17.04 -19.27 -12.43
C ASP A 170 17.90 -18.16 -11.79
N ARG A 171 17.56 -17.78 -10.57
CA ARG A 171 18.20 -16.69 -9.79
C ARG A 171 18.03 -15.30 -10.39
N LYS A 172 17.13 -15.14 -11.33
CA LYS A 172 16.79 -13.82 -11.83
C LYS A 172 15.76 -13.15 -10.92
N LEU A 173 15.89 -11.85 -10.79
CA LEU A 173 14.87 -11.03 -10.18
C LEU A 173 13.85 -10.60 -11.23
N THR A 174 12.59 -10.76 -10.92
CA THR A 174 11.49 -10.10 -11.60
C THR A 174 10.91 -9.04 -10.68
N GLU A 175 10.38 -7.98 -11.24
CA GLU A 175 9.74 -6.92 -10.48
C GLU A 175 8.29 -6.77 -10.94
N ASP A 176 7.39 -6.65 -10.00
CA ASP A 176 5.98 -6.36 -10.26
C ASP A 176 5.42 -5.32 -9.28
N GLU A 177 4.36 -4.65 -9.72
CA GLU A 177 3.68 -3.63 -8.93
C GLU A 177 2.82 -4.31 -7.86
N TYR A 178 2.79 -3.72 -6.67
CA TYR A 178 1.89 -4.15 -5.60
C TYR A 178 0.44 -4.02 -6.02
N GLN A 179 -0.35 -5.02 -5.67
CA GLN A 179 -1.77 -5.03 -5.98
C GLN A 179 -2.53 -4.15 -4.99
N THR A 180 -3.43 -3.35 -5.54
CA THR A 180 -4.29 -2.52 -4.73
C THR A 180 -5.41 -3.34 -4.09
N ALA A 181 -5.73 -3.02 -2.86
CA ALA A 181 -6.79 -3.67 -2.13
C ALA A 181 -7.67 -2.64 -1.39
N THR A 182 -8.87 -3.05 -1.01
CA THR A 182 -9.75 -2.19 -0.23
C THR A 182 -9.35 -2.22 1.24
N LEU A 183 -8.94 -1.08 1.78
CA LEU A 183 -8.69 -0.94 3.21
C LEU A 183 -10.01 -0.71 3.95
N SER A 184 -10.45 -1.70 4.72
CA SER A 184 -11.56 -1.52 5.65
C SER A 184 -11.06 -0.92 6.98
N THR A 185 -11.96 -0.30 7.74
CA THR A 185 -11.62 0.17 9.09
C THR A 185 -11.18 -0.97 10.00
N GLY A 186 -11.83 -2.14 9.88
CA GLY A 186 -11.45 -3.32 10.66
C GLY A 186 -10.07 -3.86 10.31
N GLU A 187 -9.67 -3.83 9.03
CA GLU A 187 -8.32 -4.21 8.62
C GLU A 187 -7.28 -3.23 9.18
N LEU A 188 -7.53 -1.94 9.05
CA LEU A 188 -6.62 -0.93 9.60
C LEU A 188 -6.47 -1.06 11.12
N ASP A 189 -7.58 -1.25 11.82
CA ASP A 189 -7.58 -1.45 13.27
C ASP A 189 -6.74 -2.67 13.68
N SER A 190 -6.92 -3.81 12.98
CA SER A 190 -6.13 -5.04 13.22
C SER A 190 -4.64 -4.82 12.98
N LEU A 191 -4.26 -4.21 11.85
CA LEU A 191 -2.86 -3.93 11.52
C LEU A 191 -2.18 -3.10 12.61
N GLN A 192 -2.85 -2.06 13.08
CA GLN A 192 -2.33 -1.18 14.13
C GLN A 192 -2.24 -1.86 15.49
N GLU A 193 -3.28 -2.62 15.87
CA GLU A 193 -3.31 -3.34 17.14
C GLU A 193 -2.23 -4.43 17.21
N GLU A 194 -2.07 -5.22 16.16
CA GLU A 194 -1.04 -6.24 16.08
C GLU A 194 0.36 -5.62 16.11
N CYS A 195 0.58 -4.54 15.33
CA CYS A 195 1.84 -3.83 15.35
C CYS A 195 2.16 -3.25 16.75
N TYR A 196 1.20 -2.65 17.42
CA TYR A 196 1.39 -2.20 18.79
C TYR A 196 1.73 -3.37 19.74
N GLY A 197 1.08 -4.51 19.56
CA GLY A 197 1.33 -5.71 20.35
C GLY A 197 2.81 -6.12 20.29
N ILE A 198 3.37 -6.25 19.09
CA ILE A 198 4.77 -6.65 18.91
C ILE A 198 5.76 -5.56 19.35
N VAL A 199 5.48 -4.30 19.06
CA VAL A 199 6.31 -3.16 19.47
C VAL A 199 6.37 -3.03 20.99
N SER A 200 5.24 -3.24 21.69
CA SER A 200 5.15 -3.10 23.14
C SER A 200 5.97 -4.14 23.92
N VAL A 201 6.26 -5.27 23.31
CA VAL A 201 7.12 -6.32 23.90
C VAL A 201 8.60 -6.21 23.47
N GLY A 202 8.92 -5.22 22.65
CA GLY A 202 10.31 -4.86 22.33
C GLY A 202 10.94 -5.63 21.18
N SER A 203 10.15 -6.32 20.36
CA SER A 203 10.63 -7.00 19.15
C SER A 203 9.70 -6.72 17.97
N GLY A 204 10.17 -6.97 16.76
CA GLY A 204 9.39 -6.70 15.55
C GLY A 204 9.19 -5.21 15.25
N ALA A 205 9.85 -4.34 15.98
CA ALA A 205 9.63 -2.91 15.93
C ALA A 205 10.54 -2.23 14.92
N GLY A 206 9.92 -1.72 13.86
CA GLY A 206 10.33 -0.46 13.27
C GLY A 206 11.70 -0.37 12.63
N ILE A 207 12.17 -1.38 11.93
CA ILE A 207 13.44 -1.28 11.21
C ILE A 207 13.21 -1.12 9.71
N CYS A 208 12.35 -0.23 9.31
CA CYS A 208 12.37 0.21 7.91
C CYS A 208 13.59 1.10 7.63
N GLY A 209 14.74 0.76 8.16
CA GLY A 209 15.95 1.54 7.98
C GLY A 209 16.93 1.28 9.12
N GLU A 210 18.18 1.56 8.90
CA GLU A 210 19.24 1.33 9.88
C GLU A 210 18.99 2.10 11.17
N GLY A 211 18.68 1.37 12.25
CA GLY A 211 18.70 1.96 13.58
C GLY A 211 17.69 1.41 14.56
N VAL A 212 18.19 0.65 15.49
CA VAL A 212 17.48 0.19 16.68
C VAL A 212 16.92 1.39 17.44
N GLY A 213 15.62 1.48 17.54
CA GLY A 213 14.96 2.24 18.61
C GLY A 213 14.73 3.71 18.39
N ASN A 214 14.75 4.22 17.19
CA ASN A 214 14.38 5.61 16.94
C ASN A 214 13.32 5.71 15.84
N SER A 215 12.14 6.03 16.25
CA SER A 215 10.89 6.13 15.54
C SER A 215 10.78 7.26 14.50
N SER A 216 11.86 7.86 14.10
CA SER A 216 11.88 8.93 13.10
C SER A 216 12.63 8.48 11.85
N THR A 217 12.11 7.46 11.19
CA THR A 217 12.86 6.94 10.07
C THR A 217 12.37 7.51 8.76
N VAL A 218 13.19 8.37 8.25
CA VAL A 218 13.26 8.59 6.81
C VAL A 218 13.85 7.31 6.24
N CYS A 219 13.11 6.59 5.43
CA CYS A 219 13.67 5.50 4.63
C CYS A 219 14.59 6.12 3.58
N ASN A 220 15.89 5.97 3.73
CA ASN A 220 16.91 6.35 2.76
C ASN A 220 17.52 5.09 2.15
#